data_2def45b6546de7b322950bc58e192aa0
#
_entry.id   2def45b6546de7b322950bc58e192aa0
#
_cell.length_a   1.000
_cell.length_b   1.000
_cell.length_c   1.000
_cell.angle_alpha   90.00
_cell.angle_beta   90.00
_cell.angle_gamma   90.00
#
_symmetry.space_group_name_H-M   'P 1'
#
loop_
_entity.id
_entity.type
_entity.pdbx_description
1 polymer ?
#
loop_
_entity_poly.entity_id
_entity_poly.type
_entity_poly.pdbx_seq_one_letter_code
_entity_poly.pdbx_strand_id
1 'polypeptide(L)'
;MDEHLNAHERATPMSPSPTGPLQGIRILDCTQAIAGPWSTMMLGDLGADVIKIEAPRGDLQRPMAPYTREDQERSYGGSFSTYNRNKRGVVLDLTDANDRSKFLDLVESADAVVENMRAGVMDGLGLGWETLRERNPRLVYGAIRGFGDPRTGESPHAEWPAYDVIAQAMGGLVAQNGNGPNNRVQVGPFIGDIYPGTIGAMGVLAALFHAQRTGEGQFVDVAMVDSIMALAEMGVMRYSYLGRPDTPPSGNRSDFAVPFDVFETKDGSMAIAAPTDKHWQELATAMGHPEWGLDEDKATIRARVLNREPIDQA
;
A
#
# COMPACT_ATOMS: atom_id res chain seq x y z
N MET A 1 41.65 -40.35 -0.90
CA MET A 1 42.69 -39.33 -0.76
C MET A 1 42.10 -38.10 -1.45
N ASP A 2 41.35 -37.50 -0.64
CA ASP A 2 41.08 -36.11 -0.35
C ASP A 2 41.02 -35.12 -1.53
N GLU A 3 39.77 -34.86 -1.98
CA GLU A 3 39.35 -33.63 -2.63
C GLU A 3 38.01 -33.12 -2.04
N HIS A 4 37.96 -33.09 -0.70
CA HIS A 4 36.95 -32.33 0.01
C HIS A 4 37.68 -31.29 0.82
N LEU A 5 37.70 -30.05 0.35
CA LEU A 5 37.85 -28.81 1.12
C LEU A 5 38.14 -27.67 0.13
N ASN A 6 37.11 -26.95 -0.26
CA ASN A 6 37.15 -25.48 -0.53
C ASN A 6 35.85 -25.00 -1.17
N ALA A 7 34.76 -25.18 -0.43
CA ALA A 7 33.46 -24.54 -0.75
C ALA A 7 33.14 -23.37 0.19
N HIS A 8 34.17 -22.80 0.81
CA HIS A 8 34.02 -21.59 1.61
C HIS A 8 34.84 -20.46 1.03
N GLU A 9 34.22 -19.33 0.87
CA GLU A 9 34.72 -18.03 0.35
C GLU A 9 34.50 -17.77 -1.13
N ARG A 10 33.29 -17.91 -1.62
CA ARG A 10 32.82 -16.92 -2.58
C ARG A 10 32.16 -15.80 -1.77
N ALA A 11 32.94 -14.80 -1.40
CA ALA A 11 32.40 -13.53 -0.99
C ALA A 11 31.45 -13.09 -2.10
N THR A 12 30.17 -13.08 -1.83
CA THR A 12 29.17 -12.51 -2.73
C THR A 12 29.63 -11.09 -2.99
N PRO A 13 29.83 -10.66 -4.26
CA PRO A 13 30.26 -9.30 -4.54
C PRO A 13 29.27 -8.38 -3.84
N MET A 14 29.77 -7.46 -3.01
CA MET A 14 28.96 -6.44 -2.36
C MET A 14 28.14 -5.79 -3.48
N SER A 15 26.82 -5.81 -3.36
CA SER A 15 25.94 -5.07 -4.27
C SER A 15 26.48 -3.64 -4.39
N PRO A 16 26.55 -3.06 -5.60
CA PRO A 16 26.96 -1.68 -5.74
C PRO A 16 26.16 -0.81 -4.78
N SER A 17 26.80 0.19 -4.20
CA SER A 17 26.11 1.12 -3.28
C SER A 17 24.83 1.60 -3.92
N PRO A 18 23.69 1.65 -3.17
CA PRO A 18 22.45 2.12 -3.71
C PRO A 18 22.62 3.48 -4.39
N THR A 19 22.09 3.64 -5.59
CA THR A 19 22.12 4.89 -6.35
C THR A 19 20.70 5.40 -6.51
N GLY A 20 20.50 6.71 -6.37
CA GLY A 20 19.18 7.31 -6.49
C GLY A 20 19.02 8.55 -5.60
N PRO A 21 17.83 9.15 -5.61
CA PRO A 21 17.57 10.39 -4.86
C PRO A 21 17.71 10.23 -3.34
N LEU A 22 17.63 9.00 -2.81
CA LEU A 22 17.82 8.71 -1.39
C LEU A 22 19.20 8.10 -1.08
N GLN A 23 20.17 8.22 -1.96
CA GLN A 23 21.54 7.79 -1.68
C GLN A 23 22.07 8.43 -0.41
N GLY A 24 22.59 7.64 0.53
CA GLY A 24 23.11 8.08 1.81
C GLY A 24 22.09 8.11 2.94
N ILE A 25 20.80 7.88 2.65
CA ILE A 25 19.76 7.71 3.65
C ILE A 25 19.73 6.26 4.12
N ARG A 26 19.75 6.05 5.44
CA ARG A 26 19.63 4.72 6.07
C ARG A 26 18.30 4.54 6.78
N ILE A 27 17.64 3.44 6.49
CA ILE A 27 16.31 3.08 7.04
C ILE A 27 16.40 1.74 7.75
N LEU A 28 16.02 1.69 9.01
CA LEU A 28 15.80 0.44 9.73
C LEU A 28 14.36 -0.01 9.53
N ASP A 29 14.20 -1.12 8.87
CA ASP A 29 12.91 -1.71 8.53
C ASP A 29 12.53 -2.80 9.53
N CYS A 30 11.72 -2.45 10.53
CA CYS A 30 11.15 -3.37 11.52
C CYS A 30 9.79 -3.92 11.09
N THR A 31 9.44 -3.79 9.82
CA THR A 31 8.12 -4.18 9.31
C THR A 31 8.04 -5.66 8.99
N GLN A 32 6.81 -6.17 8.87
CA GLN A 32 6.52 -7.53 8.42
C GLN A 32 5.23 -7.57 7.59
N ALA A 33 4.98 -8.69 6.93
CA ALA A 33 3.86 -8.90 6.01
C ALA A 33 3.96 -8.03 4.75
N ILE A 34 3.02 -7.09 4.48
CA ILE A 34 2.92 -6.39 3.21
C ILE A 34 3.03 -4.87 3.35
N ALA A 35 2.15 -4.22 4.10
CA ALA A 35 2.01 -2.76 4.12
C ALA A 35 3.33 -2.02 4.45
N GLY A 36 3.97 -2.42 5.55
CA GLY A 36 5.25 -1.85 5.95
C GLY A 36 6.40 -2.21 5.00
N PRO A 37 6.61 -3.50 4.65
CA PRO A 37 7.62 -3.88 3.68
C PRO A 37 7.48 -3.21 2.32
N TRP A 38 6.25 -2.99 1.84
CA TRP A 38 5.99 -2.22 0.61
C TRP A 38 6.52 -0.79 0.73
N SER A 39 6.24 -0.11 1.86
CA SER A 39 6.72 1.24 2.12
C SER A 39 8.24 1.34 2.07
N THR A 40 8.93 0.49 2.81
CA THR A 40 10.40 0.51 2.90
C THR A 40 11.08 0.02 1.62
N MET A 41 10.44 -0.88 0.86
CA MET A 41 10.90 -1.29 -0.46
C MET A 41 10.88 -0.11 -1.45
N MET A 42 9.81 0.69 -1.47
CA MET A 42 9.74 1.88 -2.34
C MET A 42 10.88 2.86 -2.03
N LEU A 43 11.21 3.04 -0.76
CA LEU A 43 12.35 3.87 -0.35
C LEU A 43 13.69 3.25 -0.77
N GLY A 44 13.82 1.93 -0.71
CA GLY A 44 14.96 1.19 -1.25
C GLY A 44 15.09 1.31 -2.77
N ASP A 45 13.98 1.28 -3.51
CA ASP A 45 13.95 1.49 -4.96
C ASP A 45 14.42 2.91 -5.34
N LEU A 46 14.25 3.88 -4.44
CA LEU A 46 14.74 5.24 -4.58
C LEU A 46 16.21 5.41 -4.13
N GLY A 47 16.89 4.35 -3.72
CA GLY A 47 18.31 4.34 -3.38
C GLY A 47 18.65 4.49 -1.90
N ALA A 48 17.68 4.34 -0.98
CA ALA A 48 17.97 4.26 0.44
C ALA A 48 18.68 2.94 0.81
N ASP A 49 19.58 2.99 1.80
CA ASP A 49 20.17 1.81 2.44
C ASP A 49 19.16 1.24 3.46
N VAL A 50 18.33 0.31 3.02
CA VAL A 50 17.31 -0.30 3.86
C VAL A 50 17.85 -1.56 4.53
N ILE A 51 17.84 -1.56 5.87
CA ILE A 51 18.26 -2.70 6.71
C ILE A 51 17.00 -3.29 7.35
N LYS A 52 16.58 -4.45 6.84
CA LYS A 52 15.44 -5.18 7.40
C LYS A 52 15.86 -5.94 8.66
N ILE A 53 15.21 -5.62 9.77
CA ILE A 53 15.37 -6.26 11.07
C ILE A 53 14.35 -7.40 11.18
N GLU A 54 14.82 -8.61 11.22
CA GLU A 54 13.96 -9.79 11.32
C GLU A 54 14.18 -10.53 12.64
N ALA A 55 13.10 -10.95 13.28
CA ALA A 55 13.19 -11.90 14.37
C ALA A 55 13.78 -13.25 13.87
N PRO A 56 14.32 -14.12 14.77
CA PRO A 56 14.90 -15.41 14.36
C PRO A 56 13.96 -16.29 13.53
N ARG A 57 12.66 -16.15 13.71
CA ARG A 57 11.65 -16.88 12.91
C ARG A 57 11.50 -16.35 11.45
N GLY A 58 12.09 -15.21 11.15
CA GLY A 58 11.92 -14.51 9.87
C GLY A 58 10.58 -13.79 9.72
N ASP A 59 10.40 -13.14 8.57
CA ASP A 59 9.16 -12.50 8.17
C ASP A 59 8.09 -13.53 7.79
N LEU A 60 6.84 -13.25 8.11
CA LEU A 60 5.67 -14.09 7.81
C LEU A 60 5.51 -14.41 6.32
N GLN A 61 6.03 -13.57 5.44
CA GLN A 61 5.94 -13.74 3.98
C GLN A 61 7.01 -14.66 3.41
N ARG A 62 8.07 -15.01 4.18
CA ARG A 62 9.11 -15.90 3.68
C ARG A 62 8.58 -17.26 3.21
N PRO A 63 7.70 -17.95 3.97
CA PRO A 63 7.13 -19.24 3.56
C PRO A 63 5.89 -19.12 2.68
N MET A 64 5.63 -17.96 2.04
CA MET A 64 4.45 -17.77 1.20
C MET A 64 4.76 -17.96 -0.28
N ALA A 65 4.05 -18.89 -0.91
CA ALA A 65 4.16 -19.18 -2.34
C ALA A 65 3.90 -17.92 -3.22
N PRO A 66 4.28 -17.95 -4.51
CA PRO A 66 4.97 -19.02 -5.22
C PRO A 66 6.46 -19.13 -4.87
N TYR A 67 7.08 -20.28 -5.18
CA TYR A 67 8.51 -20.49 -4.98
C TYR A 67 9.18 -20.68 -6.34
N THR A 68 10.47 -20.30 -6.44
CA THR A 68 11.28 -20.69 -7.59
C THR A 68 11.60 -22.19 -7.51
N ARG A 69 12.00 -22.77 -8.64
CA ARG A 69 12.34 -24.20 -8.68
C ARG A 69 13.59 -24.54 -7.86
N GLU A 70 14.44 -23.54 -7.64
CA GLU A 70 15.69 -23.63 -6.89
C GLU A 70 15.45 -23.57 -5.38
N ASP A 71 14.36 -22.94 -4.92
CA ASP A 71 14.00 -22.81 -3.51
C ASP A 71 13.28 -24.08 -2.99
N GLN A 72 14.04 -25.17 -2.86
CA GLN A 72 13.53 -26.46 -2.38
C GLN A 72 13.10 -26.43 -0.90
N GLU A 73 13.70 -25.56 -0.11
CA GLU A 73 13.39 -25.38 1.31
C GLU A 73 12.16 -24.51 1.54
N ARG A 74 11.62 -23.85 0.48
CA ARG A 74 10.49 -22.92 0.55
C ARG A 74 10.71 -21.79 1.56
N SER A 75 11.93 -21.27 1.59
CA SER A 75 12.38 -20.29 2.56
C SER A 75 12.40 -18.86 2.01
N TYR A 76 12.23 -18.69 0.69
CA TYR A 76 12.27 -17.42 -0.02
C TYR A 76 11.11 -17.29 -1.00
N GLY A 77 9.91 -17.22 -0.47
CA GLY A 77 8.69 -17.16 -1.28
C GLY A 77 8.59 -15.90 -2.14
N GLY A 78 7.87 -16.01 -3.25
CA GLY A 78 7.64 -14.89 -4.17
C GLY A 78 6.96 -13.68 -3.53
N SER A 79 6.11 -13.92 -2.53
CA SER A 79 5.52 -12.84 -1.74
C SER A 79 6.60 -12.05 -0.98
N PHE A 80 7.50 -12.73 -0.30
CA PHE A 80 8.61 -12.06 0.40
C PHE A 80 9.50 -11.28 -0.57
N SER A 81 9.92 -11.88 -1.68
CA SER A 81 10.80 -11.24 -2.66
C SER A 81 10.17 -10.03 -3.33
N THR A 82 8.84 -10.05 -3.54
CA THR A 82 8.09 -8.93 -4.12
C THR A 82 8.17 -7.68 -3.25
N TYR A 83 8.07 -7.82 -1.92
CA TYR A 83 7.99 -6.67 -1.01
C TYR A 83 9.31 -6.32 -0.32
N ASN A 84 10.39 -7.11 -0.54
CA ASN A 84 11.65 -6.93 0.18
C ASN A 84 12.88 -6.81 -0.72
N ARG A 85 12.70 -6.51 -2.02
CA ARG A 85 13.84 -6.19 -2.90
C ARG A 85 14.58 -4.94 -2.43
N ASN A 86 15.84 -4.84 -2.78
CA ASN A 86 16.73 -3.72 -2.42
C ASN A 86 16.92 -3.52 -0.90
N LYS A 87 16.70 -4.58 -0.10
CA LYS A 87 16.95 -4.55 1.33
C LYS A 87 18.09 -5.48 1.70
N ARG A 88 18.87 -5.08 2.69
CA ARG A 88 19.79 -5.95 3.42
C ARG A 88 19.05 -6.49 4.63
N GLY A 89 19.32 -7.74 5.03
CA GLY A 89 18.69 -8.36 6.21
C GLY A 89 19.67 -8.52 7.37
N VAL A 90 19.17 -8.35 8.58
CA VAL A 90 19.84 -8.74 9.81
C VAL A 90 18.84 -9.40 10.75
N VAL A 91 19.27 -10.49 11.41
CA VAL A 91 18.45 -11.18 12.40
C VAL A 91 18.75 -10.61 13.78
N LEU A 92 17.74 -10.00 14.41
CA LEU A 92 17.79 -9.52 15.78
C LEU A 92 16.48 -9.90 16.50
N ASP A 93 16.63 -10.54 17.65
CA ASP A 93 15.50 -10.75 18.56
C ASP A 93 15.34 -9.50 19.45
N LEU A 94 14.43 -8.61 19.07
CA LEU A 94 14.20 -7.40 19.85
C LEU A 94 13.60 -7.65 21.25
N THR A 95 13.25 -8.90 21.59
CA THR A 95 12.92 -9.30 22.98
C THR A 95 14.15 -9.60 23.81
N ASP A 96 15.29 -9.89 23.19
CA ASP A 96 16.58 -10.08 23.86
C ASP A 96 17.28 -8.73 24.12
N ALA A 97 17.83 -8.55 25.31
CA ALA A 97 18.46 -7.29 25.72
C ALA A 97 19.73 -6.95 24.93
N ASN A 98 20.52 -7.95 24.53
CA ASN A 98 21.76 -7.72 23.77
C ASN A 98 21.43 -7.32 22.33
N ASP A 99 20.43 -7.96 21.73
CA ASP A 99 20.00 -7.62 20.37
C ASP A 99 19.31 -6.26 20.34
N ARG A 100 18.53 -5.90 21.36
CA ARG A 100 18.02 -4.52 21.51
C ARG A 100 19.14 -3.50 21.60
N SER A 101 20.22 -3.79 22.35
CA SER A 101 21.37 -2.88 22.41
C SER A 101 21.98 -2.66 21.02
N LYS A 102 22.18 -3.72 20.25
CA LYS A 102 22.68 -3.62 18.87
C LYS A 102 21.74 -2.80 17.97
N PHE A 103 20.41 -3.00 18.12
CA PHE A 103 19.42 -2.21 17.39
C PHE A 103 19.52 -0.72 17.74
N LEU A 104 19.65 -0.40 19.02
CA LEU A 104 19.82 0.96 19.49
C LEU A 104 21.11 1.61 18.95
N ASP A 105 22.21 0.86 18.81
CA ASP A 105 23.44 1.34 18.18
C ASP A 105 23.24 1.63 16.68
N LEU A 106 22.43 0.82 15.98
CA LEU A 106 22.06 1.09 14.59
C LEU A 106 21.22 2.37 14.46
N VAL A 107 20.33 2.64 15.41
CA VAL A 107 19.47 3.85 15.43
C VAL A 107 20.28 5.14 15.45
N GLU A 108 21.44 5.17 16.11
CA GLU A 108 22.31 6.37 16.17
C GLU A 108 22.76 6.83 14.78
N SER A 109 22.89 5.91 13.85
CA SER A 109 23.33 6.19 12.47
C SER A 109 22.21 6.07 11.41
N ALA A 110 20.98 5.87 11.85
CA ALA A 110 19.83 5.76 10.97
C ALA A 110 19.13 7.11 10.77
N ASP A 111 18.57 7.33 9.58
CA ASP A 111 17.71 8.47 9.29
C ASP A 111 16.24 8.17 9.58
N ALA A 112 15.83 6.89 9.45
CA ALA A 112 14.46 6.49 9.77
C ALA A 112 14.40 5.08 10.38
N VAL A 113 13.38 4.86 11.22
CA VAL A 113 12.85 3.56 11.62
C VAL A 113 11.42 3.47 11.08
N VAL A 114 11.07 2.35 10.46
CA VAL A 114 9.71 2.08 10.00
C VAL A 114 9.23 0.77 10.59
N GLU A 115 8.03 0.78 11.17
CA GLU A 115 7.41 -0.41 11.77
C GLU A 115 5.91 -0.50 11.43
N ASN A 116 5.34 -1.69 11.54
CA ASN A 116 3.90 -1.92 11.37
C ASN A 116 3.34 -2.91 12.40
N MET A 117 3.87 -2.84 13.60
CA MET A 117 3.40 -3.62 14.74
C MET A 117 2.13 -2.98 15.33
N ARG A 118 1.42 -3.71 16.18
CA ARG A 118 0.31 -3.13 16.94
C ARG A 118 0.80 -1.98 17.82
N ALA A 119 -0.08 -1.01 18.06
CA ALA A 119 0.22 0.11 18.97
C ALA A 119 0.75 -0.41 20.31
N GLY A 120 1.79 0.23 20.83
CA GLY A 120 2.41 -0.09 22.11
C GLY A 120 3.41 -1.26 22.09
N VAL A 121 3.54 -2.04 21.02
CA VAL A 121 4.50 -3.16 20.97
C VAL A 121 5.94 -2.65 21.02
N MET A 122 6.30 -1.69 20.19
CA MET A 122 7.65 -1.10 20.23
C MET A 122 7.91 -0.36 21.53
N ASP A 123 6.90 0.30 22.09
CA ASP A 123 6.99 0.94 23.41
C ASP A 123 7.26 -0.06 24.53
N GLY A 124 6.55 -1.19 24.51
CA GLY A 124 6.76 -2.28 25.49
C GLY A 124 8.16 -2.91 25.40
N LEU A 125 8.83 -2.81 24.25
CA LEU A 125 10.22 -3.22 24.06
C LEU A 125 11.23 -2.11 24.45
N GLY A 126 10.78 -0.91 24.81
CA GLY A 126 11.64 0.25 25.03
C GLY A 126 12.24 0.81 23.74
N LEU A 127 11.57 0.59 22.61
CA LEU A 127 11.96 1.00 21.26
C LEU A 127 10.91 1.92 20.62
N GLY A 128 10.03 2.54 21.42
CA GLY A 128 9.04 3.50 20.94
C GLY A 128 9.66 4.82 20.51
N TRP A 129 8.85 5.66 19.86
CA TRP A 129 9.25 6.95 19.33
C TRP A 129 10.02 7.82 20.32
N GLU A 130 9.52 7.98 21.54
CA GLU A 130 10.12 8.85 22.56
C GLU A 130 11.54 8.38 22.89
N THR A 131 11.73 7.08 23.12
CA THR A 131 13.04 6.50 23.43
C THR A 131 14.02 6.65 22.28
N LEU A 132 13.58 6.39 21.06
CA LEU A 132 14.47 6.47 19.89
C LEU A 132 14.82 7.91 19.54
N ARG A 133 13.89 8.86 19.71
CA ARG A 133 14.11 10.29 19.51
C ARG A 133 15.13 10.87 20.51
N GLU A 134 15.13 10.40 21.75
CA GLU A 134 16.14 10.82 22.74
C GLU A 134 17.54 10.43 22.30
N ARG A 135 17.69 9.26 21.65
CA ARG A 135 18.97 8.77 21.13
C ARG A 135 19.40 9.45 19.85
N ASN A 136 18.45 9.70 18.97
CA ASN A 136 18.67 10.34 17.67
C ASN A 136 17.57 11.38 17.42
N PRO A 137 17.77 12.64 17.80
CA PRO A 137 16.77 13.69 17.62
C PRO A 137 16.36 13.97 16.16
N ARG A 138 17.16 13.50 15.21
CA ARG A 138 16.88 13.64 13.77
C ARG A 138 16.10 12.48 13.19
N LEU A 139 15.89 11.43 13.98
CA LEU A 139 15.26 10.19 13.50
C LEU A 139 13.83 10.46 13.05
N VAL A 140 13.48 9.94 11.90
CA VAL A 140 12.09 9.81 11.45
C VAL A 140 11.55 8.45 11.93
N TYR A 141 10.37 8.45 12.50
CA TYR A 141 9.71 7.22 12.94
C TYR A 141 8.41 7.02 12.18
N GLY A 142 8.36 6.05 11.29
CA GLY A 142 7.17 5.70 10.51
C GLY A 142 6.42 4.52 11.13
N ALA A 143 5.16 4.74 11.50
CA ALA A 143 4.24 3.71 11.99
C ALA A 143 3.10 3.49 11.00
N ILE A 144 2.93 2.26 10.49
CA ILE A 144 1.84 1.90 9.57
C ILE A 144 0.96 0.88 10.27
N ARG A 145 -0.20 1.31 10.76
CA ARG A 145 -1.08 0.51 11.63
C ARG A 145 -2.50 0.45 11.11
N GLY A 146 -3.28 -0.50 11.58
CA GLY A 146 -4.66 -0.66 11.15
C GLY A 146 -5.53 0.57 11.37
N PHE A 147 -5.42 1.16 12.57
CA PHE A 147 -6.34 2.19 13.07
C PHE A 147 -5.62 3.41 13.65
N GLY A 148 -4.37 3.65 13.26
CA GLY A 148 -3.54 4.75 13.72
C GLY A 148 -2.86 4.51 15.07
N ASP A 149 -2.14 5.53 15.53
CA ASP A 149 -1.43 5.54 16.80
C ASP A 149 -2.12 6.48 17.81
N PRO A 150 -2.28 6.07 19.06
CA PRO A 150 -2.88 6.93 20.10
C PRO A 150 -2.17 8.28 20.33
N ARG A 151 -0.89 8.42 19.88
CA ARG A 151 -0.16 9.70 19.95
C ARG A 151 -0.74 10.76 19.04
N THR A 152 -1.35 10.38 17.93
CA THR A 152 -1.84 11.30 16.89
C THR A 152 -3.35 11.45 16.89
N GLY A 153 -4.06 10.52 17.51
CA GLY A 153 -5.51 10.58 17.64
C GLY A 153 -6.09 9.38 18.38
N GLU A 154 -7.25 9.55 18.96
CA GLU A 154 -7.97 8.48 19.63
C GLU A 154 -8.74 7.63 18.61
N SER A 155 -8.57 6.31 18.70
CA SER A 155 -9.35 5.34 17.93
C SER A 155 -9.89 4.28 18.88
N PRO A 156 -11.20 3.94 18.82
CA PRO A 156 -11.77 2.85 19.63
C PRO A 156 -11.22 1.48 19.21
N HIS A 157 -10.51 1.41 18.09
CA HIS A 157 -9.98 0.19 17.50
C HIS A 157 -8.43 0.16 17.46
N ALA A 158 -7.74 1.09 18.15
CA ALA A 158 -6.29 1.22 18.08
C ALA A 158 -5.53 -0.10 18.36
N GLU A 159 -6.06 -0.95 19.23
CA GLU A 159 -5.48 -2.24 19.60
C GLU A 159 -5.90 -3.40 18.66
N TRP A 160 -6.85 -3.17 17.74
CA TRP A 160 -7.31 -4.23 16.86
C TRP A 160 -6.27 -4.55 15.78
N PRO A 161 -6.14 -5.84 15.42
CA PRO A 161 -5.35 -6.20 14.24
C PRO A 161 -6.11 -5.77 12.99
N ALA A 162 -5.37 -5.28 12.00
CA ALA A 162 -5.89 -5.08 10.67
C ALA A 162 -4.96 -5.77 9.66
N TYR A 163 -5.60 -6.38 8.68
CA TYR A 163 -5.01 -6.88 7.45
C TYR A 163 -5.73 -6.23 6.28
N ASP A 164 -5.23 -6.43 5.08
CA ASP A 164 -5.80 -5.89 3.84
C ASP A 164 -7.33 -5.89 3.80
N VAL A 165 -7.96 -7.07 3.97
CA VAL A 165 -9.43 -7.22 3.89
C VAL A 165 -10.17 -6.42 4.98
N ILE A 166 -9.58 -6.28 6.16
CA ILE A 166 -10.18 -5.48 7.25
C ILE A 166 -10.11 -3.99 6.90
N ALA A 167 -8.97 -3.53 6.40
CA ALA A 167 -8.82 -2.14 5.95
C ALA A 167 -9.77 -1.82 4.80
N GLN A 168 -9.90 -2.69 3.80
CA GLN A 168 -10.85 -2.53 2.70
C GLN A 168 -12.31 -2.48 3.17
N ALA A 169 -12.69 -3.35 4.11
CA ALA A 169 -14.06 -3.42 4.61
C ALA A 169 -14.41 -2.21 5.48
N MET A 170 -13.58 -1.90 6.48
CA MET A 170 -13.84 -0.82 7.43
C MET A 170 -13.60 0.57 6.83
N GLY A 171 -12.67 0.69 5.87
CA GLY A 171 -12.46 1.92 5.09
C GLY A 171 -13.55 2.19 4.04
N GLY A 172 -14.53 1.28 3.87
CA GLY A 172 -15.69 1.49 3.00
C GLY A 172 -15.51 1.07 1.54
N LEU A 173 -14.32 0.60 1.14
CA LEU A 173 -14.05 0.20 -0.26
C LEU A 173 -14.91 -1.00 -0.67
N VAL A 174 -15.03 -2.02 0.19
CA VAL A 174 -15.88 -3.20 -0.06
C VAL A 174 -17.35 -2.82 -0.24
N ALA A 175 -17.81 -1.80 0.47
CA ALA A 175 -19.20 -1.34 0.35
C ALA A 175 -19.51 -0.75 -1.04
N GLN A 176 -18.50 -0.23 -1.73
CA GLN A 176 -18.62 0.40 -3.05
C GLN A 176 -18.24 -0.52 -4.20
N ASN A 177 -17.59 -1.66 -3.91
CA ASN A 177 -17.10 -2.60 -4.90
C ASN A 177 -18.00 -3.85 -4.99
N GLY A 178 -18.38 -4.24 -6.21
CA GLY A 178 -19.25 -5.38 -6.45
C GLY A 178 -20.40 -5.08 -7.42
N ASN A 179 -21.40 -5.94 -7.44
CA ASN A 179 -22.56 -5.80 -8.33
C ASN A 179 -23.86 -6.02 -7.55
N GLY A 180 -24.45 -4.92 -7.10
CA GLY A 180 -25.68 -4.92 -6.32
C GLY A 180 -25.49 -5.10 -4.81
N PRO A 181 -26.56 -4.93 -4.02
CA PRO A 181 -26.50 -4.84 -2.55
C PRO A 181 -26.04 -6.14 -1.86
N ASN A 182 -26.23 -7.28 -2.51
CA ASN A 182 -25.90 -8.60 -1.98
C ASN A 182 -24.63 -9.21 -2.56
N ASN A 183 -23.93 -8.48 -3.45
CA ASN A 183 -22.71 -8.95 -4.09
C ASN A 183 -21.61 -7.90 -3.95
N ARG A 184 -21.22 -7.65 -2.70
CA ARG A 184 -20.06 -6.81 -2.35
C ARG A 184 -18.81 -7.67 -2.34
N VAL A 185 -17.73 -7.19 -2.95
CA VAL A 185 -16.48 -7.94 -3.07
C VAL A 185 -15.30 -7.05 -2.71
N GLN A 186 -14.24 -7.66 -2.19
CA GLN A 186 -12.98 -6.96 -2.02
C GLN A 186 -12.29 -6.75 -3.37
N VAL A 187 -11.42 -5.77 -3.47
CA VAL A 187 -10.48 -5.63 -4.59
C VAL A 187 -9.42 -6.73 -4.47
N GLY A 188 -9.15 -7.46 -5.56
CA GLY A 188 -8.28 -8.62 -5.55
C GLY A 188 -6.81 -8.35 -5.15
N PRO A 189 -6.13 -7.32 -5.68
CA PRO A 189 -4.84 -6.88 -5.17
C PRO A 189 -4.94 -6.42 -3.71
N PHE A 190 -3.88 -6.60 -2.92
CA PHE A 190 -3.81 -6.19 -1.51
C PHE A 190 -3.78 -4.67 -1.34
N ILE A 191 -4.80 -3.98 -1.85
CA ILE A 191 -4.87 -2.52 -1.86
C ILE A 191 -4.97 -1.92 -0.46
N GLY A 192 -5.57 -2.69 0.49
CA GLY A 192 -5.65 -2.34 1.90
C GLY A 192 -4.29 -2.31 2.61
N ASP A 193 -3.28 -2.96 2.04
CA ASP A 193 -1.89 -2.94 2.49
C ASP A 193 -1.04 -1.98 1.62
N ILE A 194 -1.12 -2.13 0.30
CA ILE A 194 -0.24 -1.44 -0.66
C ILE A 194 -0.47 0.07 -0.63
N TYR A 195 -1.71 0.52 -0.58
CA TYR A 195 -1.99 1.95 -0.60
C TYR A 195 -1.54 2.65 0.69
N PRO A 196 -1.89 2.19 1.91
CA PRO A 196 -1.31 2.77 3.13
C PRO A 196 0.21 2.63 3.20
N GLY A 197 0.81 1.55 2.68
CA GLY A 197 2.25 1.44 2.54
C GLY A 197 2.85 2.53 1.65
N THR A 198 2.18 2.89 0.55
CA THR A 198 2.57 4.00 -0.34
C THR A 198 2.45 5.35 0.37
N ILE A 199 1.36 5.58 1.12
CA ILE A 199 1.19 6.78 1.95
C ILE A 199 2.29 6.85 3.01
N GLY A 200 2.65 5.71 3.63
CA GLY A 200 3.75 5.60 4.58
C GLY A 200 5.10 6.01 3.98
N ALA A 201 5.43 5.52 2.78
CA ALA A 201 6.63 5.94 2.07
C ALA A 201 6.65 7.45 1.81
N MET A 202 5.53 8.02 1.35
CA MET A 202 5.39 9.46 1.12
C MET A 202 5.55 10.27 2.42
N GLY A 203 4.93 9.83 3.50
CA GLY A 203 5.04 10.48 4.81
C GLY A 203 6.47 10.46 5.35
N VAL A 204 7.15 9.31 5.27
CA VAL A 204 8.56 9.17 5.66
C VAL A 204 9.46 10.06 4.81
N LEU A 205 9.25 10.13 3.48
CA LEU A 205 9.99 11.04 2.60
C LEU A 205 9.82 12.51 3.00
N ALA A 206 8.59 12.94 3.29
CA ALA A 206 8.31 14.30 3.73
C ALA A 206 9.01 14.61 5.07
N ALA A 207 8.98 13.67 6.01
CA ALA A 207 9.64 13.81 7.31
C ALA A 207 11.18 13.79 7.19
N LEU A 208 11.76 12.96 6.31
CA LEU A 208 13.19 12.97 6.01
C LEU A 208 13.63 14.31 5.41
N PHE A 209 12.85 14.86 4.47
CA PHE A 209 13.11 16.18 3.92
C PHE A 209 13.10 17.28 5.00
N HIS A 210 12.14 17.21 5.94
CA HIS A 210 12.08 18.10 7.07
C HIS A 210 13.32 17.94 7.97
N ALA A 211 13.65 16.70 8.35
CA ALA A 211 14.78 16.42 9.25
C ALA A 211 16.12 16.85 8.66
N GLN A 212 16.33 16.74 7.33
CA GLN A 212 17.53 17.24 6.68
C GLN A 212 17.67 18.76 6.74
N ARG A 213 16.56 19.52 6.74
CA ARG A 213 16.56 20.97 6.75
C ARG A 213 16.62 21.56 8.14
N THR A 214 16.03 20.90 9.11
CA THR A 214 15.85 21.44 10.48
C THR A 214 16.75 20.78 11.51
N GLY A 215 17.19 19.55 11.25
CA GLY A 215 17.85 18.71 12.25
C GLY A 215 16.89 18.01 13.20
N GLU A 216 15.57 18.11 12.99
CA GLU A 216 14.53 17.53 13.83
C GLU A 216 13.76 16.42 13.12
N GLY A 217 13.71 15.23 13.72
CA GLY A 217 12.92 14.10 13.25
C GLY A 217 11.43 14.27 13.55
N GLN A 218 10.61 13.41 12.97
CA GLN A 218 9.16 13.42 13.15
C GLN A 218 8.61 12.00 13.31
N PHE A 219 7.50 11.90 14.05
CA PHE A 219 6.64 10.73 14.04
C PHE A 219 5.65 10.82 12.88
N VAL A 220 5.60 9.77 12.06
CA VAL A 220 4.68 9.63 10.93
C VAL A 220 3.72 8.49 11.25
N ASP A 221 2.45 8.81 11.40
CA ASP A 221 1.39 7.84 11.63
C ASP A 221 0.54 7.64 10.38
N VAL A 222 0.34 6.37 10.00
CA VAL A 222 -0.51 5.98 8.88
C VAL A 222 -1.50 4.93 9.33
N ALA A 223 -2.77 5.30 9.38
CA ALA A 223 -3.87 4.36 9.59
C ALA A 223 -4.30 3.72 8.26
N MET A 224 -4.28 2.39 8.19
CA MET A 224 -4.68 1.65 6.99
C MET A 224 -6.14 1.92 6.63
N VAL A 225 -7.03 1.96 7.64
CA VAL A 225 -8.46 2.22 7.44
C VAL A 225 -8.70 3.63 6.88
N ASP A 226 -8.04 4.65 7.41
CA ASP A 226 -8.17 6.04 6.94
C ASP A 226 -7.62 6.21 5.52
N SER A 227 -6.51 5.52 5.22
CA SER A 227 -5.95 5.49 3.87
C SER A 227 -6.95 4.90 2.87
N ILE A 228 -7.62 3.80 3.23
CA ILE A 228 -8.64 3.18 2.37
C ILE A 228 -9.91 4.05 2.30
N MET A 229 -10.29 4.73 3.38
CA MET A 229 -11.40 5.68 3.35
C MET A 229 -11.12 6.83 2.36
N ALA A 230 -9.88 7.26 2.22
CA ALA A 230 -9.50 8.25 1.19
C ALA A 230 -9.65 7.71 -0.23
N LEU A 231 -9.47 6.40 -0.48
CA LEU A 231 -9.79 5.77 -1.78
C LEU A 231 -11.30 5.61 -1.99
N ALA A 232 -12.07 5.50 -0.91
CA ALA A 232 -13.53 5.41 -0.94
C ALA A 232 -14.22 6.79 -0.96
N GLU A 233 -13.53 7.85 -1.43
CA GLU A 233 -13.93 9.27 -1.38
C GLU A 233 -15.31 9.53 -1.95
N MET A 234 -15.71 8.78 -3.00
CA MET A 234 -17.03 8.93 -3.61
C MET A 234 -18.16 8.58 -2.66
N GLY A 235 -17.98 7.53 -1.84
CA GLY A 235 -18.95 7.18 -0.81
C GLY A 235 -19.05 8.24 0.29
N VAL A 236 -17.90 8.74 0.74
CA VAL A 236 -17.83 9.82 1.74
C VAL A 236 -18.50 11.09 1.19
N MET A 237 -18.20 11.46 -0.06
CA MET A 237 -18.79 12.62 -0.71
C MET A 237 -20.31 12.48 -0.86
N ARG A 238 -20.82 11.34 -1.33
CA ARG A 238 -22.25 11.08 -1.47
C ARG A 238 -22.99 11.20 -0.13
N TYR A 239 -22.40 10.62 0.93
CA TYR A 239 -22.96 10.74 2.26
C TYR A 239 -23.00 12.20 2.73
N SER A 240 -21.88 12.93 2.60
CA SER A 240 -21.78 14.31 3.07
C SER A 240 -22.71 15.28 2.34
N TYR A 241 -22.87 15.11 1.02
CA TYR A 241 -23.68 16.06 0.20
C TYR A 241 -25.13 15.64 0.04
N LEU A 242 -25.42 14.34 0.00
CA LEU A 242 -26.76 13.82 -0.32
C LEU A 242 -27.45 13.12 0.85
N GLY A 243 -26.75 12.93 1.97
CA GLY A 243 -27.26 12.18 3.14
C GLY A 243 -27.62 10.72 2.82
N ARG A 244 -27.01 10.14 1.78
CA ARG A 244 -27.29 8.76 1.35
C ARG A 244 -26.32 7.81 2.02
N PRO A 245 -26.73 7.07 3.06
CA PRO A 245 -25.84 6.23 3.83
C PRO A 245 -25.43 4.94 3.12
N ASP A 246 -26.20 4.48 2.14
CA ASP A 246 -25.92 3.22 1.43
C ASP A 246 -26.25 3.38 -0.06
N THR A 247 -25.20 3.44 -0.87
CA THR A 247 -25.30 3.32 -2.31
C THR A 247 -24.75 1.95 -2.66
N PRO A 248 -25.58 1.01 -3.11
CA PRO A 248 -25.09 -0.31 -3.48
C PRO A 248 -24.10 -0.20 -4.64
N PRO A 249 -23.10 -1.09 -4.70
CA PRO A 249 -22.16 -1.12 -5.80
C PRO A 249 -22.89 -1.40 -7.12
N SER A 250 -22.48 -0.71 -8.17
CA SER A 250 -23.10 -0.74 -9.51
C SER A 250 -22.35 -1.60 -10.53
N GLY A 251 -21.41 -2.43 -10.08
CA GLY A 251 -20.50 -3.17 -10.97
C GLY A 251 -19.48 -2.22 -11.59
N ASN A 252 -19.30 -2.32 -12.89
CA ASN A 252 -18.38 -1.45 -13.64
C ASN A 252 -19.03 -0.12 -14.05
N ARG A 253 -20.33 0.06 -13.76
CA ARG A 253 -21.09 1.21 -14.23
C ARG A 253 -20.72 2.50 -13.51
N SER A 254 -20.44 3.55 -14.29
CA SER A 254 -20.29 4.91 -13.76
C SER A 254 -21.64 5.57 -13.53
N ASP A 255 -21.82 6.27 -12.43
CA ASP A 255 -23.02 7.08 -12.16
C ASP A 255 -22.94 8.48 -12.80
N PHE A 256 -21.79 8.85 -13.37
CA PHE A 256 -21.51 10.22 -13.84
C PHE A 256 -21.44 10.35 -15.36
N ALA A 257 -21.16 9.25 -16.06
CA ALA A 257 -20.96 9.25 -17.49
C ALA A 257 -21.49 7.95 -18.11
N VAL A 258 -22.03 8.06 -19.32
CA VAL A 258 -22.52 6.93 -20.13
C VAL A 258 -22.18 7.21 -21.59
N PRO A 259 -21.57 6.21 -22.29
CA PRO A 259 -20.98 5.00 -21.73
C PRO A 259 -19.66 5.30 -21.00
N PHE A 260 -19.49 4.67 -19.84
CA PHE A 260 -18.26 4.66 -19.06
C PHE A 260 -18.27 3.36 -18.23
N ASP A 261 -17.84 2.27 -18.85
CA ASP A 261 -18.04 0.93 -18.31
C ASP A 261 -17.10 -0.09 -18.98
N VAL A 262 -17.16 -1.35 -18.51
CA VAL A 262 -16.55 -2.50 -19.18
C VAL A 262 -17.67 -3.33 -19.79
N PHE A 263 -17.69 -3.42 -21.12
CA PHE A 263 -18.70 -4.13 -21.90
C PHE A 263 -18.21 -5.50 -22.33
N GLU A 264 -19.12 -6.46 -22.39
CA GLU A 264 -18.83 -7.78 -22.96
C GLU A 264 -18.76 -7.70 -24.50
N THR A 265 -17.84 -8.46 -25.08
CA THR A 265 -17.69 -8.64 -26.52
C THR A 265 -17.80 -10.14 -26.87
N LYS A 266 -17.79 -10.48 -28.15
CA LYS A 266 -17.85 -11.88 -28.58
C LYS A 266 -16.73 -12.76 -28.04
N ASP A 267 -15.58 -12.18 -27.77
CA ASP A 267 -14.33 -12.87 -27.46
C ASP A 267 -13.64 -12.34 -26.18
N GLY A 268 -14.32 -11.48 -25.43
CA GLY A 268 -13.76 -10.94 -24.20
C GLY A 268 -14.50 -9.73 -23.64
N SER A 269 -13.77 -8.71 -23.24
CA SER A 269 -14.35 -7.48 -22.70
C SER A 269 -13.61 -6.26 -23.24
N MET A 270 -14.31 -5.14 -23.35
CA MET A 270 -13.77 -3.85 -23.79
C MET A 270 -14.18 -2.75 -22.84
N ALA A 271 -13.22 -1.95 -22.37
CA ALA A 271 -13.52 -0.75 -21.62
C ALA A 271 -13.83 0.41 -22.59
N ILE A 272 -14.97 1.07 -22.40
CA ILE A 272 -15.37 2.26 -23.16
C ILE A 272 -15.56 3.42 -22.19
N ALA A 273 -14.94 4.56 -22.52
CA ALA A 273 -15.07 5.80 -21.76
C ALA A 273 -15.38 6.96 -22.70
N ALA A 274 -16.63 7.43 -22.69
CA ALA A 274 -17.07 8.60 -23.45
C ALA A 274 -17.62 9.69 -22.52
N PRO A 275 -16.77 10.31 -21.70
CA PRO A 275 -17.20 11.24 -20.63
C PRO A 275 -17.66 12.61 -21.15
N THR A 276 -17.54 12.90 -22.44
CA THR A 276 -17.99 14.16 -23.04
C THR A 276 -18.95 13.91 -24.18
N ASP A 277 -19.76 14.93 -24.53
CA ASP A 277 -20.68 14.82 -25.66
C ASP A 277 -19.94 14.66 -26.99
N LYS A 278 -18.75 15.23 -27.12
CA LYS A 278 -17.89 15.02 -28.29
C LYS A 278 -17.45 13.57 -28.41
N HIS A 279 -16.95 12.97 -27.32
CA HIS A 279 -16.55 11.56 -27.32
C HIS A 279 -17.73 10.63 -27.65
N TRP A 280 -18.92 10.97 -27.17
CA TRP A 280 -20.13 10.23 -27.53
C TRP A 280 -20.44 10.29 -29.02
N GLN A 281 -20.40 11.50 -29.64
CA GLN A 281 -20.63 11.67 -31.08
C GLN A 281 -19.64 10.87 -31.92
N GLU A 282 -18.35 10.86 -31.52
CA GLU A 282 -17.31 10.11 -32.19
C GLU A 282 -17.55 8.60 -32.04
N LEU A 283 -17.91 8.13 -30.85
CA LEU A 283 -18.24 6.73 -30.59
C LEU A 283 -19.48 6.29 -31.36
N ALA A 284 -20.57 7.05 -31.31
CA ALA A 284 -21.81 6.77 -32.06
C ALA A 284 -21.53 6.65 -33.56
N THR A 285 -20.67 7.54 -34.09
CA THR A 285 -20.25 7.49 -35.50
C THR A 285 -19.46 6.19 -35.78
N ALA A 286 -18.53 5.82 -34.90
CA ALA A 286 -17.75 4.59 -35.05
C ALA A 286 -18.61 3.32 -34.98
N MET A 287 -19.71 3.37 -34.20
CA MET A 287 -20.71 2.29 -34.11
C MET A 287 -21.66 2.25 -35.31
N GLY A 288 -21.59 3.21 -36.22
CA GLY A 288 -22.47 3.30 -37.40
C GLY A 288 -23.79 3.99 -37.13
N HIS A 289 -23.93 4.73 -36.02
CA HIS A 289 -25.12 5.40 -35.56
C HIS A 289 -24.86 6.91 -35.30
N PRO A 290 -24.38 7.67 -36.28
CA PRO A 290 -24.08 9.11 -36.09
C PRO A 290 -25.29 9.95 -35.62
N GLU A 291 -26.51 9.49 -35.93
CA GLU A 291 -27.76 10.12 -35.51
C GLU A 291 -27.93 10.12 -33.97
N TRP A 292 -27.32 9.20 -33.24
CA TRP A 292 -27.38 9.15 -31.78
C TRP A 292 -26.66 10.37 -31.14
N GLY A 293 -25.69 10.92 -31.81
CA GLY A 293 -25.00 12.12 -31.37
C GLY A 293 -25.87 13.38 -31.39
N LEU A 294 -27.03 13.33 -32.07
CA LEU A 294 -28.00 14.42 -32.22
C LEU A 294 -29.35 14.14 -31.54
N ASP A 295 -29.55 12.92 -31.07
CA ASP A 295 -30.77 12.48 -30.41
C ASP A 295 -30.88 13.14 -29.02
N GLU A 296 -32.00 13.81 -28.76
CA GLU A 296 -32.25 14.59 -27.52
C GLU A 296 -32.07 13.69 -26.26
N ASP A 297 -32.41 12.42 -26.36
CA ASP A 297 -32.30 11.47 -25.25
C ASP A 297 -30.88 10.91 -25.07
N LYS A 298 -29.94 11.20 -25.98
CA LYS A 298 -28.57 10.62 -25.98
C LYS A 298 -27.49 11.68 -26.21
N ALA A 299 -27.78 12.82 -26.79
CA ALA A 299 -26.78 13.81 -27.23
C ALA A 299 -25.93 14.37 -26.07
N THR A 300 -26.52 14.56 -24.89
CA THR A 300 -25.82 15.15 -23.75
C THR A 300 -25.52 14.10 -22.69
N ILE A 301 -24.43 14.30 -21.91
CA ILE A 301 -24.06 13.42 -20.81
C ILE A 301 -25.20 13.25 -19.81
N ARG A 302 -25.96 14.32 -19.53
CA ARG A 302 -27.12 14.26 -18.65
C ARG A 302 -28.22 13.38 -19.22
N ALA A 303 -28.55 13.52 -20.49
CA ALA A 303 -29.55 12.69 -21.17
C ALA A 303 -29.14 11.22 -21.14
N ARG A 304 -27.88 10.92 -21.46
CA ARG A 304 -27.35 9.56 -21.43
C ARG A 304 -27.39 8.92 -20.05
N VAL A 305 -27.06 9.65 -19.00
CA VAL A 305 -27.14 9.14 -17.60
C VAL A 305 -28.58 8.81 -17.21
N LEU A 306 -29.55 9.63 -17.64
CA LEU A 306 -30.98 9.39 -17.37
C LEU A 306 -31.56 8.25 -18.22
N ASN A 307 -31.07 8.08 -19.45
CA ASN A 307 -31.58 7.10 -20.43
C ASN A 307 -30.53 6.01 -20.73
N ARG A 308 -29.81 5.53 -19.71
CA ARG A 308 -28.62 4.67 -19.92
C ARG A 308 -28.94 3.29 -20.49
N GLU A 309 -30.06 2.64 -20.08
CA GLU A 309 -30.35 1.25 -20.44
C GLU A 309 -30.30 0.97 -21.95
N PRO A 310 -30.91 1.78 -22.85
CA PRO A 310 -30.81 1.56 -24.29
C PRO A 310 -29.40 1.75 -24.84
N ILE A 311 -28.55 2.53 -24.16
CA ILE A 311 -27.18 2.81 -24.58
C ILE A 311 -26.26 1.66 -24.16
N ASP A 312 -26.43 1.14 -22.95
CA ASP A 312 -25.65 0.03 -22.42
C ASP A 312 -25.95 -1.30 -23.18
N GLN A 313 -27.10 -1.39 -23.84
CA GLN A 313 -27.52 -2.58 -24.62
C GLN A 313 -27.16 -2.51 -26.10
N ALA A 314 -26.77 -1.37 -26.61
CA ALA A 314 -26.44 -1.14 -28.03
C ALA A 314 -25.03 -1.54 -28.39
#